data_c62b37a0385483716396f62d0daf8b66
#
_entry.id   c62b37a0385483716396f62d0daf8b66
#
_cell.length_a   1.000
_cell.length_b   1.000
_cell.length_c   1.000
_cell.angle_alpha   90.00
_cell.angle_beta   90.00
_cell.angle_gamma   90.00
#
_symmetry.space_group_name_H-M   'P 1'
#
loop_
_entity.id
_entity.type
_entity.pdbx_description
1 polymer ?
#
loop_
_entity_poly.entity_id
_entity_poly.type
_entity_poly.pdbx_seq_one_letter_code
_entity_poly.pdbx_strand_id
1 'polypeptide(L)'
;VGNKVYKIDVSTGKLEKSFGTKGFIESFTLVAPLIYKKKLIIVSPDSISTFDVENGKFLSEKVLNHPEKNFLRGAIWGGIALDRKNGIVFANTGNPQPGNYGVHRPGINHYSCSVLAYDLNSEKILWSFQDVAHDLWDFDIASPPILHDLEIEDKVFEVVISLTKTGNTLILDRNTGKPIFDIEYKRAPSSDLIGDFAYPFQIFLNTPERFSKIEFGHEDYNKLSKAKIHEIKEYLKNAKFGWFETHEFLLSII
;
A
#
# COMPACT_ATOMS: atom_id res chain seq x y z
N VAL A 1 -9.91 15.00 3.17
CA VAL A 1 -8.56 15.35 2.71
C VAL A 1 -8.26 16.75 3.19
N GLY A 2 -7.29 16.90 4.04
CA GLY A 2 -6.94 18.21 4.63
C GLY A 2 -6.10 18.06 5.87
N ASN A 3 -5.71 19.20 6.44
CA ASN A 3 -4.84 19.24 7.60
C ASN A 3 -5.60 19.36 8.94
N LYS A 4 -6.94 19.13 8.94
CA LYS A 4 -7.76 19.33 10.13
C LYS A 4 -8.84 18.25 10.24
N VAL A 5 -8.99 17.71 11.45
CA VAL A 5 -10.06 16.77 11.81
C VAL A 5 -10.97 17.46 12.81
N TYR A 6 -12.27 17.47 12.49
CA TYR A 6 -13.32 18.13 13.29
C TYR A 6 -14.25 17.10 13.92
N LYS A 7 -14.82 17.44 15.08
CA LYS A 7 -15.94 16.73 15.69
C LYS A 7 -17.23 17.51 15.42
N ILE A 8 -18.24 16.83 14.88
CA ILE A 8 -19.54 17.41 14.55
C ILE A 8 -20.62 16.67 15.35
N ASP A 9 -21.50 17.43 15.98
CA ASP A 9 -22.71 16.88 16.59
C ASP A 9 -23.67 16.44 15.49
N VAL A 10 -24.00 15.15 15.46
CA VAL A 10 -24.82 14.55 14.38
C VAL A 10 -26.26 15.07 14.37
N SER A 11 -26.81 15.44 15.54
CA SER A 11 -28.19 15.90 15.67
C SER A 11 -28.40 17.34 15.21
N THR A 12 -27.36 18.16 15.38
CA THR A 12 -27.42 19.61 15.09
C THR A 12 -26.61 20.04 13.89
N GLY A 13 -25.67 19.21 13.41
CA GLY A 13 -24.70 19.52 12.37
C GLY A 13 -23.64 20.55 12.79
N LYS A 14 -23.58 20.93 14.08
CA LYS A 14 -22.68 21.95 14.58
C LYS A 14 -21.33 21.39 14.99
N LEU A 15 -20.29 22.20 14.80
CA LEU A 15 -18.92 21.88 15.25
C LEU A 15 -18.84 21.93 16.78
N GLU A 16 -18.20 20.92 17.36
CA GLU A 16 -17.82 20.88 18.77
C GLU A 16 -16.56 21.75 19.00
N LYS A 17 -16.76 22.98 19.48
CA LYS A 17 -15.67 23.96 19.62
C LYS A 17 -14.64 23.60 20.70
N SER A 18 -15.01 22.74 21.66
CA SER A 18 -14.11 22.26 22.72
C SER A 18 -13.17 21.13 22.25
N PHE A 19 -13.41 20.59 21.04
CA PHE A 19 -12.63 19.48 20.50
C PHE A 19 -11.25 19.91 19.98
N GLY A 20 -10.18 19.28 20.47
CA GLY A 20 -8.82 19.57 20.08
C GLY A 20 -8.39 21.00 20.42
N THR A 21 -7.62 21.62 19.55
CA THR A 21 -7.22 23.01 19.67
C THR A 21 -8.08 23.88 18.76
N LYS A 22 -8.85 24.80 19.34
CA LYS A 22 -9.75 25.69 18.58
C LYS A 22 -10.85 24.97 17.79
N GLY A 23 -11.31 23.81 18.26
CA GLY A 23 -12.40 23.03 17.65
C GLY A 23 -11.93 22.02 16.60
N PHE A 24 -10.62 21.74 16.49
CA PHE A 24 -10.08 20.72 15.58
C PHE A 24 -8.76 20.13 16.08
N ILE A 25 -8.41 18.96 15.53
CA ILE A 25 -7.07 18.39 15.59
C ILE A 25 -6.35 18.75 14.30
N GLU A 26 -5.16 19.31 14.39
CA GLU A 26 -4.30 19.55 13.23
C GLU A 26 -3.53 18.27 12.92
N SER A 27 -3.88 17.61 11.82
CA SER A 27 -3.25 16.37 11.35
C SER A 27 -3.53 16.17 9.88
N PHE A 28 -2.47 15.95 9.10
CA PHE A 28 -2.60 15.60 7.68
C PHE A 28 -3.00 14.14 7.55
N THR A 29 -4.12 13.86 6.89
CA THR A 29 -4.57 12.50 6.60
C THR A 29 -5.13 12.39 5.19
N LEU A 30 -4.86 11.25 4.54
CA LEU A 30 -5.38 10.88 3.23
C LEU A 30 -6.55 9.90 3.33
N VAL A 31 -6.77 9.32 4.52
CA VAL A 31 -7.80 8.31 4.78
C VAL A 31 -8.75 8.77 5.90
N ALA A 32 -9.95 8.22 5.92
CA ALA A 32 -10.92 8.54 6.97
C ALA A 32 -10.42 8.07 8.34
N PRO A 33 -10.54 8.89 9.39
CA PRO A 33 -10.23 8.48 10.76
C PRO A 33 -11.13 7.33 11.23
N LEU A 34 -10.63 6.52 12.16
CA LEU A 34 -11.36 5.44 12.81
C LEU A 34 -11.58 5.73 14.29
N ILE A 35 -12.60 5.11 14.87
CA ILE A 35 -12.85 5.14 16.31
C ILE A 35 -12.78 3.71 16.86
N TYR A 36 -11.94 3.54 17.89
CA TYR A 36 -11.83 2.30 18.65
C TYR A 36 -11.88 2.60 20.15
N LYS A 37 -12.92 2.10 20.83
CA LYS A 37 -13.19 2.44 22.23
C LYS A 37 -13.24 3.96 22.43
N LYS A 38 -12.38 4.52 23.28
CA LYS A 38 -12.26 5.97 23.52
C LYS A 38 -11.14 6.64 22.69
N LYS A 39 -10.56 5.92 21.75
CA LYS A 39 -9.49 6.44 20.89
C LYS A 39 -10.03 6.83 19.53
N LEU A 40 -9.70 8.01 19.05
CA LEU A 40 -9.77 8.42 17.66
C LEU A 40 -8.41 8.11 17.02
N ILE A 41 -8.42 7.33 15.95
CA ILE A 41 -7.24 6.91 15.21
C ILE A 41 -7.15 7.73 13.93
N ILE A 42 -6.08 8.49 13.78
CA ILE A 42 -5.78 9.26 12.57
C ILE A 42 -4.52 8.67 11.95
N VAL A 43 -4.62 8.28 10.69
CA VAL A 43 -3.51 7.73 9.94
C VAL A 43 -3.01 8.78 8.96
N SER A 44 -1.78 9.21 9.17
CA SER A 44 -1.01 10.07 8.28
C SER A 44 -0.26 9.21 7.25
N PRO A 45 0.32 9.78 6.20
CA PRO A 45 1.06 9.00 5.21
C PRO A 45 2.12 8.08 5.81
N ASP A 46 2.74 8.47 6.92
CA ASP A 46 3.88 7.77 7.53
C ASP A 46 3.72 7.48 9.02
N SER A 47 2.55 7.72 9.61
CA SER A 47 2.32 7.48 11.03
C SER A 47 0.88 7.10 11.36
N ILE A 48 0.71 6.47 12.51
CA ILE A 48 -0.58 6.17 13.12
C ILE A 48 -0.62 6.91 14.46
N SER A 49 -1.48 7.91 14.55
CA SER A 49 -1.66 8.73 15.75
C SER A 49 -2.97 8.39 16.44
N THR A 50 -2.99 8.42 17.77
CA THR A 50 -4.20 8.23 18.56
C THR A 50 -4.50 9.45 19.41
N PHE A 51 -5.77 9.78 19.51
CA PHE A 51 -6.30 10.90 20.28
C PHE A 51 -7.48 10.43 21.13
N ASP A 52 -7.74 11.12 22.22
CA ASP A 52 -8.97 10.93 22.97
C ASP A 52 -10.18 11.37 22.11
N VAL A 53 -11.15 10.51 21.92
CA VAL A 53 -12.30 10.75 21.03
C VAL A 53 -13.25 11.84 21.53
N GLU A 54 -13.27 12.11 22.84
CA GLU A 54 -14.17 13.11 23.42
C GLU A 54 -13.64 14.53 23.27
N ASN A 55 -12.38 14.73 23.59
CA ASN A 55 -11.79 16.05 23.68
C ASN A 55 -10.68 16.32 22.64
N GLY A 56 -10.27 15.32 21.87
CA GLY A 56 -9.22 15.46 20.85
C GLY A 56 -7.80 15.59 21.40
N LYS A 57 -7.57 15.25 22.69
CA LYS A 57 -6.23 15.26 23.28
C LYS A 57 -5.36 14.18 22.65
N PHE A 58 -4.14 14.55 22.26
CA PHE A 58 -3.13 13.61 21.75
C PHE A 58 -2.78 12.55 22.82
N LEU A 59 -2.71 11.29 22.44
CA LEU A 59 -2.37 10.16 23.30
C LEU A 59 -1.04 9.53 22.91
N SER A 60 -0.90 9.12 21.63
CA SER A 60 0.32 8.49 21.15
C SER A 60 0.46 8.61 19.63
N GLU A 61 1.67 8.41 19.15
CA GLU A 61 1.98 8.29 17.74
C GLU A 61 2.99 7.16 17.49
N LYS A 62 2.72 6.36 16.46
CA LYS A 62 3.66 5.41 15.90
C LYS A 62 4.07 5.88 14.51
N VAL A 63 5.28 6.38 14.40
CA VAL A 63 5.90 6.60 13.10
C VAL A 63 6.34 5.26 12.52
N LEU A 64 5.99 5.01 11.28
CA LEU A 64 6.39 3.81 10.55
C LEU A 64 7.85 3.95 10.12
N ASN A 65 8.80 3.80 11.06
CA ASN A 65 10.22 3.94 10.78
C ASN A 65 10.78 2.69 10.10
N HIS A 66 11.47 2.92 8.99
CA HIS A 66 12.36 1.92 8.42
C HIS A 66 13.55 1.72 9.37
N PRO A 67 13.99 0.47 9.63
CA PRO A 67 15.22 0.23 10.40
C PRO A 67 16.48 0.79 9.72
N GLU A 68 16.46 0.95 8.40
CA GLU A 68 17.55 1.51 7.59
C GLU A 68 17.16 2.93 7.18
N LYS A 69 17.89 3.90 7.64
CA LYS A 69 17.61 5.35 7.61
C LYS A 69 17.41 5.93 6.20
N ASN A 70 16.61 6.99 6.12
CA ASN A 70 16.56 8.04 5.10
C ASN A 70 15.68 7.88 3.87
N PHE A 71 14.66 7.00 3.85
CA PHE A 71 13.70 6.97 2.74
C PHE A 71 12.34 7.49 3.14
N LEU A 72 11.71 8.22 2.21
CA LEU A 72 10.28 8.43 2.27
C LEU A 72 9.60 7.11 1.92
N ARG A 73 8.86 6.57 2.87
CA ARG A 73 8.17 5.28 2.78
C ARG A 73 6.94 5.38 1.92
N GLY A 74 6.42 4.24 1.56
CA GLY A 74 5.12 4.15 0.95
C GLY A 74 4.04 4.74 1.86
N ALA A 75 3.35 5.78 1.39
CA ALA A 75 2.30 6.42 2.13
C ALA A 75 1.10 5.52 2.34
N ILE A 76 0.44 5.61 3.50
CA ILE A 76 -0.89 5.04 3.72
C ILE A 76 -1.92 6.01 3.14
N TRP A 77 -2.49 5.69 1.98
CA TRP A 77 -3.44 6.55 1.28
C TRP A 77 -4.65 5.81 0.68
N GLY A 78 -4.52 4.50 0.44
CA GLY A 78 -5.57 3.68 -0.18
C GLY A 78 -6.72 3.33 0.77
N GLY A 79 -6.53 3.48 2.08
CA GLY A 79 -7.52 3.17 3.10
C GLY A 79 -6.98 2.27 4.20
N ILE A 80 -7.81 2.08 5.22
CA ILE A 80 -7.50 1.27 6.40
C ILE A 80 -8.73 0.46 6.82
N ALA A 81 -8.51 -0.66 7.52
CA ALA A 81 -9.57 -1.44 8.14
C ALA A 81 -9.29 -1.67 9.63
N LEU A 82 -10.34 -1.83 10.43
CA LEU A 82 -10.23 -2.05 11.87
C LEU A 82 -10.89 -3.37 12.26
N ASP A 83 -10.11 -4.29 12.80
CA ASP A 83 -10.63 -5.40 13.58
C ASP A 83 -11.02 -4.89 14.98
N ARG A 84 -12.32 -4.64 15.15
CA ARG A 84 -12.87 -4.11 16.42
C ARG A 84 -12.79 -5.09 17.58
N LYS A 85 -12.76 -6.39 17.30
CA LYS A 85 -12.70 -7.44 18.32
C LYS A 85 -11.33 -7.42 19.00
N ASN A 86 -10.27 -7.36 18.21
CA ASN A 86 -8.89 -7.46 18.66
C ASN A 86 -8.20 -6.09 18.81
N GLY A 87 -8.73 -5.03 18.22
CA GLY A 87 -8.13 -3.69 18.24
C GLY A 87 -6.92 -3.58 17.31
N ILE A 88 -6.99 -4.24 16.14
CA ILE A 88 -5.92 -4.25 15.15
C ILE A 88 -6.34 -3.39 13.96
N VAL A 89 -5.51 -2.43 13.59
CA VAL A 89 -5.64 -1.64 12.35
C VAL A 89 -4.82 -2.31 11.26
N PHE A 90 -5.48 -2.59 10.14
CA PHE A 90 -4.82 -3.01 8.91
C PHE A 90 -4.72 -1.83 7.96
N ALA A 91 -3.54 -1.65 7.37
CA ALA A 91 -3.26 -0.57 6.45
C ALA A 91 -2.46 -1.07 5.25
N ASN A 92 -2.78 -0.53 4.08
CA ASN A 92 -2.02 -0.77 2.86
C ASN A 92 -1.14 0.44 2.56
N THR A 93 0.10 0.20 2.17
CA THR A 93 1.08 1.24 1.87
C THR A 93 1.37 1.32 0.37
N GLY A 94 1.71 2.52 -0.06
CA GLY A 94 2.13 2.79 -1.43
C GLY A 94 3.62 2.53 -1.68
N ASN A 95 4.08 3.00 -2.84
CA ASN A 95 5.46 2.89 -3.28
C ASN A 95 6.42 3.76 -2.44
N PRO A 96 7.71 3.39 -2.36
CA PRO A 96 8.72 4.22 -1.70
C PRO A 96 9.08 5.44 -2.56
N GLN A 97 9.54 6.52 -1.93
CA GLN A 97 9.96 7.73 -2.61
C GLN A 97 11.49 7.97 -2.49
N PRO A 98 12.14 8.48 -3.55
CA PRO A 98 11.63 8.76 -4.89
C PRO A 98 11.20 7.48 -5.63
N GLY A 99 10.15 7.57 -6.46
CA GLY A 99 9.44 6.41 -7.03
C GLY A 99 10.29 5.56 -7.98
N ASN A 100 10.39 6.00 -9.24
CA ASN A 100 10.87 5.18 -10.37
C ASN A 100 12.39 5.02 -10.47
N TYR A 101 13.17 5.57 -9.55
CA TYR A 101 14.62 5.44 -9.48
C TYR A 101 15.05 5.20 -8.04
N GLY A 102 15.66 4.04 -7.80
CA GLY A 102 15.89 3.51 -6.45
C GLY A 102 17.28 3.73 -5.87
N VAL A 103 18.21 4.39 -6.58
CA VAL A 103 19.62 4.54 -6.18
C VAL A 103 19.81 5.12 -4.76
N HIS A 104 18.92 6.01 -4.34
CA HIS A 104 18.97 6.66 -3.03
C HIS A 104 18.28 5.89 -1.90
N ARG A 105 17.66 4.74 -2.21
CA ARG A 105 16.91 3.92 -1.27
C ARG A 105 17.24 2.42 -1.39
N PRO A 106 18.51 2.04 -1.15
CA PRO A 106 18.94 0.65 -1.28
C PRO A 106 18.14 -0.28 -0.36
N GLY A 107 18.15 -1.58 -0.68
CA GLY A 107 17.44 -2.60 0.09
C GLY A 107 16.00 -2.82 -0.39
N ILE A 108 15.21 -3.61 0.35
CA ILE A 108 13.85 -4.00 -0.03
C ILE A 108 12.80 -2.90 0.19
N ASN A 109 13.16 -1.82 0.88
CA ASN A 109 12.28 -0.73 1.29
C ASN A 109 11.08 -1.23 2.12
N HIS A 110 11.37 -1.77 3.31
CA HIS A 110 10.37 -2.29 4.24
C HIS A 110 9.20 -1.35 4.45
N TYR A 111 8.00 -1.90 4.62
CA TYR A 111 6.74 -1.18 4.78
C TYR A 111 6.29 -0.35 3.57
N SER A 112 6.99 -0.42 2.42
CA SER A 112 6.47 0.09 1.15
C SER A 112 5.80 -1.05 0.38
N CYS A 113 4.77 -0.76 -0.41
CA CYS A 113 3.99 -1.75 -1.16
C CYS A 113 3.59 -2.94 -0.28
N SER A 114 3.10 -2.67 0.94
CA SER A 114 2.93 -3.66 1.99
C SER A 114 1.55 -3.59 2.63
N VAL A 115 1.09 -4.74 3.12
CA VAL A 115 -0.01 -4.84 4.09
C VAL A 115 0.59 -4.83 5.48
N LEU A 116 0.09 -3.98 6.38
CA LEU A 116 0.55 -3.85 7.76
C LEU A 116 -0.58 -4.19 8.74
N ALA A 117 -0.26 -4.86 9.85
CA ALA A 117 -1.13 -5.01 11.00
C ALA A 117 -0.54 -4.26 12.21
N TYR A 118 -1.29 -3.29 12.73
CA TYR A 118 -0.90 -2.49 13.88
C TYR A 118 -1.86 -2.70 15.05
N ASP A 119 -1.35 -3.11 16.19
CA ASP A 119 -2.12 -3.32 17.42
C ASP A 119 -2.24 -2.02 18.22
N LEU A 120 -3.47 -1.52 18.38
CA LEU A 120 -3.79 -0.32 19.15
C LEU A 120 -3.62 -0.45 20.67
N ASN A 121 -3.51 -1.67 21.19
CA ASN A 121 -3.35 -1.92 22.61
C ASN A 121 -1.87 -1.93 23.01
N SER A 122 -1.03 -2.62 22.24
CA SER A 122 0.43 -2.68 22.47
C SER A 122 1.22 -1.58 21.73
N GLU A 123 0.57 -0.86 20.81
CA GLU A 123 1.16 0.18 19.97
C GLU A 123 2.34 -0.33 19.11
N LYS A 124 2.20 -1.57 18.61
CA LYS A 124 3.24 -2.25 17.81
C LYS A 124 2.70 -2.70 16.45
N ILE A 125 3.58 -2.68 15.45
CA ILE A 125 3.36 -3.45 14.23
C ILE A 125 3.55 -4.92 14.58
N LEU A 126 2.50 -5.72 14.36
CA LEU A 126 2.51 -7.16 14.63
C LEU A 126 3.21 -7.91 13.52
N TRP A 127 2.88 -7.54 12.28
CA TRP A 127 3.47 -8.11 11.07
C TRP A 127 3.33 -7.15 9.88
N SER A 128 4.09 -7.42 8.84
CA SER A 128 3.96 -6.81 7.52
C SER A 128 4.17 -7.84 6.45
N PHE A 129 3.45 -7.71 5.33
CA PHE A 129 3.63 -8.52 4.13
C PHE A 129 3.84 -7.60 2.93
N GLN A 130 4.94 -7.75 2.21
CA GLN A 130 5.34 -6.89 1.10
C GLN A 130 5.00 -7.55 -0.24
N ASP A 131 4.19 -6.85 -1.09
CA ASP A 131 3.84 -7.30 -2.44
C ASP A 131 5.00 -7.08 -3.42
N VAL A 132 5.62 -5.89 -3.37
CA VAL A 132 6.73 -5.53 -4.27
C VAL A 132 7.93 -5.06 -3.45
N ALA A 133 9.04 -5.78 -3.58
CA ALA A 133 10.30 -5.39 -2.98
C ALA A 133 11.03 -4.37 -3.86
N HIS A 134 11.54 -3.27 -3.27
CA HIS A 134 12.27 -2.23 -3.97
C HIS A 134 11.54 -1.73 -5.23
N ASP A 135 10.31 -1.27 -5.03
CA ASP A 135 9.43 -0.88 -6.14
C ASP A 135 10.02 0.25 -6.99
N LEU A 136 10.13 0.02 -8.31
CA LEU A 136 10.59 0.96 -9.35
C LEU A 136 9.46 1.31 -10.33
N TRP A 137 8.25 0.80 -10.13
CA TRP A 137 7.16 0.79 -11.12
C TRP A 137 5.90 1.51 -10.64
N ASP A 138 5.91 2.06 -9.42
CA ASP A 138 4.73 2.66 -8.80
C ASP A 138 3.61 1.64 -8.51
N PHE A 139 3.99 0.47 -8.02
CA PHE A 139 3.07 -0.63 -7.70
C PHE A 139 2.50 -0.54 -6.27
N ASP A 140 1.88 0.58 -5.96
CA ASP A 140 1.16 0.77 -4.70
C ASP A 140 0.14 -0.34 -4.41
N ILE A 141 -0.13 -0.60 -3.13
CA ILE A 141 -1.37 -1.24 -2.72
C ILE A 141 -2.41 -0.13 -2.47
N ALA A 142 -3.11 0.27 -3.53
CA ALA A 142 -3.97 1.45 -3.55
C ALA A 142 -5.38 1.22 -2.98
N SER A 143 -5.80 -0.04 -2.81
CA SER A 143 -7.11 -0.39 -2.27
C SER A 143 -7.11 -0.39 -0.74
N PRO A 144 -8.26 -0.15 -0.07
CA PRO A 144 -8.37 -0.42 1.36
C PRO A 144 -8.30 -1.94 1.61
N PRO A 145 -7.72 -2.39 2.75
CA PRO A 145 -7.79 -3.78 3.15
C PRO A 145 -9.23 -4.18 3.53
N ILE A 146 -9.60 -5.41 3.23
CA ILE A 146 -10.92 -5.99 3.54
C ILE A 146 -10.72 -7.10 4.55
N LEU A 147 -11.48 -7.06 5.66
CA LEU A 147 -11.49 -8.14 6.66
C LEU A 147 -12.64 -9.11 6.34
N HIS A 148 -12.33 -10.39 6.30
CA HIS A 148 -13.30 -11.43 5.96
C HIS A 148 -12.98 -12.73 6.70
N ASP A 149 -13.99 -13.57 6.90
CA ASP A 149 -13.85 -14.94 7.37
C ASP A 149 -14.08 -15.85 6.16
N LEU A 150 -12.97 -16.36 5.62
CA LEU A 150 -12.94 -17.14 4.39
C LEU A 150 -13.06 -18.64 4.70
N GLU A 151 -14.04 -19.30 4.13
CA GLU A 151 -14.24 -20.74 4.24
C GLU A 151 -13.57 -21.46 3.07
N ILE A 152 -12.68 -22.40 3.38
CA ILE A 152 -12.00 -23.28 2.43
C ILE A 152 -12.04 -24.69 2.99
N GLU A 153 -12.66 -25.64 2.28
CA GLU A 153 -12.73 -27.06 2.69
C GLU A 153 -13.17 -27.26 4.15
N ASP A 154 -14.30 -26.66 4.52
CA ASP A 154 -14.90 -26.71 5.87
C ASP A 154 -14.05 -26.05 6.98
N LYS A 155 -12.99 -25.33 6.64
CA LYS A 155 -12.18 -24.55 7.56
C LYS A 155 -12.39 -23.06 7.35
N VAL A 156 -12.59 -22.34 8.44
CA VAL A 156 -12.72 -20.88 8.43
C VAL A 156 -11.38 -20.23 8.78
N PHE A 157 -10.93 -19.33 7.89
CA PHE A 157 -9.73 -18.54 8.06
C PHE A 157 -10.12 -17.08 8.26
N GLU A 158 -9.71 -16.48 9.37
CA GLU A 158 -9.81 -15.03 9.56
C GLU A 158 -8.75 -14.34 8.67
N VAL A 159 -9.18 -13.66 7.59
CA VAL A 159 -8.24 -13.12 6.60
C VAL A 159 -8.34 -11.61 6.47
N VAL A 160 -7.24 -11.01 6.00
CA VAL A 160 -7.21 -9.68 5.40
C VAL A 160 -6.90 -9.83 3.92
N ILE A 161 -7.72 -9.16 3.09
CA ILE A 161 -7.62 -9.20 1.63
C ILE A 161 -7.20 -7.83 1.14
N SER A 162 -6.21 -7.77 0.25
CA SER A 162 -5.74 -6.53 -0.37
C SER A 162 -5.55 -6.72 -1.87
N LEU A 163 -6.09 -5.78 -2.66
CA LEU A 163 -5.91 -5.74 -4.11
C LEU A 163 -4.74 -4.82 -4.45
N THR A 164 -3.85 -5.27 -5.33
CA THR A 164 -2.60 -4.56 -5.63
C THR A 164 -2.54 -4.11 -7.09
N LYS A 165 -1.72 -3.12 -7.40
CA LYS A 165 -1.49 -2.67 -8.78
C LYS A 165 -0.82 -3.74 -9.65
N THR A 166 -0.14 -4.72 -9.04
CA THR A 166 0.40 -5.88 -9.78
C THR A 166 -0.68 -6.87 -10.24
N GLY A 167 -1.94 -6.61 -9.90
CA GLY A 167 -3.07 -7.51 -10.18
C GLY A 167 -3.22 -8.65 -9.19
N ASN A 168 -2.42 -8.71 -8.16
CA ASN A 168 -2.53 -9.71 -7.12
C ASN A 168 -3.74 -9.44 -6.20
N THR A 169 -4.41 -10.51 -5.79
CA THR A 169 -5.31 -10.52 -4.65
C THR A 169 -4.58 -11.19 -3.49
N LEU A 170 -3.98 -10.38 -2.62
CA LEU A 170 -3.32 -10.88 -1.42
C LEU A 170 -4.38 -11.35 -0.42
N ILE A 171 -4.35 -12.60 -0.01
CA ILE A 171 -5.22 -13.17 1.03
C ILE A 171 -4.30 -13.69 2.14
N LEU A 172 -4.25 -12.94 3.24
CA LEU A 172 -3.32 -13.18 4.34
C LEU A 172 -4.08 -13.55 5.61
N ASP A 173 -3.55 -14.49 6.37
CA ASP A 173 -4.03 -14.76 7.73
C ASP A 173 -3.94 -13.49 8.58
N ARG A 174 -5.05 -13.08 9.18
CA ARG A 174 -5.19 -11.80 9.89
C ARG A 174 -4.27 -11.69 11.11
N ASN A 175 -3.97 -12.83 11.74
CA ASN A 175 -3.18 -12.85 12.97
C ASN A 175 -1.68 -12.91 12.71
N THR A 176 -1.26 -13.56 11.62
CA THR A 176 0.16 -13.85 11.35
C THR A 176 0.73 -13.16 10.14
N GLY A 177 -0.11 -12.63 9.24
CA GLY A 177 0.30 -12.05 7.96
C GLY A 177 0.78 -13.09 6.93
N LYS A 178 0.66 -14.38 7.23
CA LYS A 178 1.05 -15.44 6.28
C LYS A 178 0.03 -15.56 5.16
N PRO A 179 0.46 -15.74 3.91
CA PRO A 179 -0.44 -16.02 2.81
C PRO A 179 -1.24 -17.30 3.05
N ILE A 180 -2.52 -17.28 2.68
CA ILE A 180 -3.39 -18.47 2.72
C ILE A 180 -3.08 -19.42 1.56
N PHE A 181 -2.72 -18.87 0.41
CA PHE A 181 -2.30 -19.62 -0.77
C PHE A 181 -0.79 -19.54 -0.97
N ASP A 182 -0.21 -20.52 -1.62
CA ASP A 182 1.22 -20.56 -1.89
C ASP A 182 1.67 -19.41 -2.77
N ILE A 183 2.84 -18.86 -2.45
CA ILE A 183 3.54 -17.86 -3.25
C ILE A 183 4.83 -18.44 -3.82
N GLU A 184 5.09 -18.08 -5.07
CA GLU A 184 6.37 -18.31 -5.72
C GLU A 184 7.20 -17.02 -5.70
N TYR A 185 8.52 -17.18 -5.75
CA TYR A 185 9.45 -16.06 -5.98
C TYR A 185 10.05 -16.24 -7.37
N LYS A 186 9.73 -15.30 -8.27
CA LYS A 186 10.28 -15.28 -9.63
C LYS A 186 11.37 -14.24 -9.74
N ARG A 187 12.39 -14.55 -10.53
CA ARG A 187 13.51 -13.62 -10.79
C ARG A 187 12.99 -12.45 -11.64
N ALA A 188 13.22 -11.23 -11.15
CA ALA A 188 12.97 -9.99 -11.89
C ALA A 188 14.19 -9.64 -12.76
N PRO A 189 14.01 -8.95 -13.91
CA PRO A 189 15.09 -8.36 -14.67
C PRO A 189 15.93 -7.38 -13.84
N SER A 190 17.20 -7.22 -14.19
CA SER A 190 18.05 -6.21 -13.57
C SER A 190 17.77 -4.83 -14.15
N SER A 191 17.95 -3.78 -13.36
CA SER A 191 17.91 -2.41 -13.88
C SER A 191 19.17 -2.12 -14.72
N ASP A 192 18.97 -1.46 -15.86
CA ASP A 192 20.04 -0.97 -16.72
C ASP A 192 20.43 0.50 -16.40
N LEU A 193 19.74 1.12 -15.46
CA LEU A 193 20.02 2.49 -15.04
C LEU A 193 21.28 2.55 -14.17
N ILE A 194 22.16 3.52 -14.45
CA ILE A 194 23.43 3.67 -13.73
C ILE A 194 23.19 3.90 -12.24
N GLY A 195 23.75 3.02 -11.41
CA GLY A 195 23.66 3.09 -9.95
C GLY A 195 22.34 2.59 -9.36
N ASP A 196 21.37 2.25 -10.20
CA ASP A 196 20.11 1.65 -9.77
C ASP A 196 20.22 0.11 -9.76
N PHE A 197 19.28 -0.55 -9.07
CA PHE A 197 19.14 -2.00 -9.12
C PHE A 197 17.68 -2.39 -8.92
N ALA A 198 17.22 -3.41 -9.63
CA ALA A 198 15.97 -4.07 -9.33
C ALA A 198 16.20 -5.15 -8.28
N TYR A 199 15.28 -5.29 -7.31
CA TYR A 199 15.35 -6.40 -6.36
C TYR A 199 15.20 -7.73 -7.12
N PRO A 200 16.12 -8.70 -6.94
CA PRO A 200 16.27 -9.82 -7.87
C PRO A 200 15.10 -10.80 -7.87
N PHE A 201 14.25 -10.78 -6.85
CA PHE A 201 13.10 -11.68 -6.75
C PHE A 201 11.85 -10.90 -6.34
N GLN A 202 10.77 -11.14 -7.06
CA GLN A 202 9.44 -10.61 -6.75
C GLN A 202 8.46 -11.76 -6.53
N ILE A 203 7.40 -11.52 -5.74
CA ILE A 203 6.38 -12.52 -5.50
C ILE A 203 5.54 -12.75 -6.75
N PHE A 204 5.12 -14.00 -6.94
CA PHE A 204 4.21 -14.41 -7.99
C PHE A 204 3.11 -15.27 -7.39
N LEU A 205 1.87 -14.85 -7.57
CA LEU A 205 0.69 -15.59 -7.11
C LEU A 205 0.06 -16.33 -8.28
N ASN A 206 -0.15 -17.63 -8.09
CA ASN A 206 -0.94 -18.46 -9.03
C ASN A 206 -2.42 -18.50 -8.59
N THR A 207 -2.68 -18.36 -7.30
CA THR A 207 -4.02 -18.45 -6.70
C THR A 207 -4.20 -17.35 -5.64
N PRO A 208 -5.27 -16.52 -5.70
CA PRO A 208 -6.18 -16.40 -6.85
C PRO A 208 -5.48 -15.92 -8.12
N GLU A 209 -6.09 -16.23 -9.29
CA GLU A 209 -5.59 -15.68 -10.56
C GLU A 209 -5.57 -14.15 -10.51
N ARG A 210 -4.58 -13.56 -11.15
CA ARG A 210 -4.46 -12.10 -11.23
C ARG A 210 -5.65 -11.47 -11.93
N PHE A 211 -6.19 -10.40 -11.36
CA PHE A 211 -7.32 -9.68 -11.95
C PHE A 211 -6.89 -8.65 -13.00
N SER A 212 -5.59 -8.33 -13.11
CA SER A 212 -5.03 -7.46 -14.15
C SER A 212 -3.65 -7.95 -14.60
N LYS A 213 -3.25 -7.52 -15.79
CA LYS A 213 -1.92 -7.76 -16.34
C LYS A 213 -0.94 -6.68 -15.87
N ILE A 214 0.34 -7.06 -15.74
CA ILE A 214 1.48 -6.14 -15.66
C ILE A 214 2.41 -6.29 -16.86
N GLU A 215 2.08 -7.18 -17.79
CA GLU A 215 2.81 -7.42 -19.02
C GLU A 215 1.99 -6.92 -20.21
N PHE A 216 2.67 -6.29 -21.16
CA PHE A 216 2.08 -5.86 -22.42
C PHE A 216 2.40 -6.87 -23.53
N GLY A 217 1.40 -7.26 -24.32
CA GLY A 217 1.53 -8.25 -25.37
C GLY A 217 0.81 -7.90 -26.66
N HIS A 218 1.01 -8.73 -27.68
CA HIS A 218 0.37 -8.51 -28.99
C HIS A 218 -1.15 -8.47 -28.90
N GLU A 219 -1.75 -9.20 -28.01
CA GLU A 219 -3.20 -9.24 -27.75
C GLU A 219 -3.78 -7.91 -27.31
N ASP A 220 -2.97 -7.02 -26.73
CA ASP A 220 -3.43 -5.71 -26.24
C ASP A 220 -3.70 -4.72 -27.40
N TYR A 221 -3.12 -4.94 -28.57
CA TYR A 221 -3.30 -4.07 -29.74
C TYR A 221 -3.72 -4.78 -31.04
N ASN A 222 -3.85 -6.11 -31.06
CA ASN A 222 -4.16 -6.88 -32.26
C ASN A 222 -5.56 -6.57 -32.88
N LYS A 223 -6.46 -5.97 -32.08
CA LYS A 223 -7.81 -5.57 -32.52
C LYS A 223 -7.84 -4.18 -33.19
N LEU A 224 -6.74 -3.46 -33.20
CA LEU A 224 -6.64 -2.15 -33.85
C LEU A 224 -6.50 -2.27 -35.36
N SER A 225 -6.62 -1.15 -36.09
CA SER A 225 -6.38 -1.12 -37.51
C SER A 225 -4.93 -1.49 -37.84
N LYS A 226 -4.69 -2.04 -39.04
CA LYS A 226 -3.35 -2.41 -39.52
C LYS A 226 -2.34 -1.25 -39.44
N ALA A 227 -2.78 -0.04 -39.76
CA ALA A 227 -1.94 1.16 -39.67
C ALA A 227 -1.51 1.44 -38.24
N LYS A 228 -2.45 1.38 -37.27
CA LYS A 228 -2.15 1.56 -35.84
C LYS A 228 -1.28 0.44 -35.27
N ILE A 229 -1.51 -0.80 -35.68
CA ILE A 229 -0.64 -1.92 -35.30
C ILE A 229 0.79 -1.70 -35.78
N HIS A 230 0.96 -1.20 -37.02
CA HIS A 230 2.28 -0.90 -37.55
C HIS A 230 2.98 0.21 -36.77
N GLU A 231 2.28 1.31 -36.48
CA GLU A 231 2.76 2.45 -35.69
C GLU A 231 3.23 1.98 -34.29
N ILE A 232 2.41 1.18 -33.59
CA ILE A 232 2.74 0.63 -32.27
C ILE A 232 3.97 -0.27 -32.34
N LYS A 233 4.06 -1.15 -33.35
CA LYS A 233 5.22 -2.03 -33.52
C LYS A 233 6.52 -1.27 -33.77
N GLU A 234 6.49 -0.21 -34.56
CA GLU A 234 7.68 0.63 -34.77
C GLU A 234 8.05 1.38 -33.50
N TYR A 235 7.07 1.92 -32.75
CA TYR A 235 7.31 2.58 -31.47
C TYR A 235 7.93 1.62 -30.43
N LEU A 236 7.43 0.37 -30.36
CA LEU A 236 7.87 -0.63 -29.42
C LEU A 236 9.14 -1.40 -29.85
N LYS A 237 9.67 -1.15 -31.06
CA LYS A 237 10.76 -1.92 -31.65
C LYS A 237 12.00 -2.03 -30.75
N ASN A 238 12.28 -0.98 -29.98
CA ASN A 238 13.40 -0.90 -29.06
C ASN A 238 12.97 -0.83 -27.60
N ALA A 239 11.66 -0.96 -27.30
CA ALA A 239 11.17 -0.91 -25.93
C ALA A 239 11.30 -2.29 -25.28
N LYS A 240 11.72 -2.31 -24.01
CA LYS A 240 11.64 -3.48 -23.15
C LYS A 240 10.31 -3.45 -22.41
N PHE A 241 9.60 -4.55 -22.43
CA PHE A 241 8.36 -4.71 -21.69
C PHE A 241 8.19 -6.17 -21.27
N GLY A 242 7.63 -6.38 -20.12
CA GLY A 242 7.47 -7.72 -19.54
C GLY A 242 7.27 -7.66 -18.03
N TRP A 243 7.36 -8.80 -17.38
CA TRP A 243 7.17 -8.93 -15.96
C TRP A 243 8.32 -8.25 -15.18
N PHE A 244 8.01 -7.14 -14.50
CA PHE A 244 8.97 -6.33 -13.74
C PHE A 244 10.16 -5.79 -14.58
N GLU A 245 9.96 -5.49 -15.85
CA GLU A 245 10.94 -4.75 -16.65
C GLU A 245 11.14 -3.35 -16.09
N THR A 246 12.39 -2.91 -16.02
CA THR A 246 12.76 -1.59 -15.49
C THR A 246 12.69 -0.51 -16.57
N HIS A 247 12.39 0.72 -16.16
CA HIS A 247 12.25 1.85 -17.08
C HIS A 247 13.61 2.30 -17.63
N GLU A 248 13.75 2.36 -18.96
CA GLU A 248 14.92 2.95 -19.64
C GLU A 248 14.81 4.50 -19.79
N PHE A 249 13.71 5.08 -19.37
CA PHE A 249 13.22 6.40 -19.85
C PHE A 249 13.92 7.63 -19.25
N LEU A 250 14.83 7.52 -18.30
CA LEU A 250 15.43 8.71 -17.65
C LEU A 250 16.63 9.33 -18.40
N LEU A 251 17.14 8.70 -19.44
CA LEU A 251 18.28 9.22 -20.20
C LEU A 251 17.92 10.26 -21.29
N SER A 252 16.63 10.46 -21.57
CA SER A 252 16.18 11.42 -22.60
C SER A 252 15.71 12.77 -22.05
N ILE A 253 15.81 13.01 -20.73
CA ILE A 253 15.30 14.23 -20.05
C ILE A 253 16.43 14.99 -19.30
N ILE A 254 17.69 14.60 -19.43
CA ILE A 254 18.84 15.35 -18.88
C ILE A 254 19.55 16.12 -20.00
#